data_6c5297961cb717bf5022c9176716e672
#
_entry.id   6c5297961cb717bf5022c9176716e672
#
_cell.length_a   1.000
_cell.length_b   1.000
_cell.length_c   1.000
_cell.angle_alpha   90.00
_cell.angle_beta   90.00
_cell.angle_gamma   90.00
#
_symmetry.space_group_name_H-M   'P 1'
#
loop_
_entity.id
_entity.type
_entity.pdbx_description
1 polymer ?
#
loop_
_entity_poly.entity_id
_entity_poly.type
_entity_poly.pdbx_seq_one_letter_code
_entity_poly.pdbx_strand_id
1 'polypeptide(L)'
;GVLLSGNSDALLNKIRLDSRQVEAGDLFVPIIGEKVDAHRFLPQVAENGAGAVLTSEQNAKTEEMEKTSCAWIAVDDTKKALQAVGRYLRKRLALPIVGVTGSVGKTTTREMIAAALSARYHVYKTPGNSNSQVGVPITVSEITKADEVGVLELGMSEPGELTVIAQIAKPDKVGGQAVLG
;
A
#
# COMPACT_ATOMS: atom_id res chain seq x y z
N GLY A 1 -9.45 -8.41 -10.94
CA GLY A 1 -10.25 -7.26 -11.30
C GLY A 1 -10.48 -7.17 -12.80
N VAL A 2 -11.43 -6.38 -13.20
CA VAL A 2 -11.83 -6.16 -14.59
C VAL A 2 -11.62 -4.69 -14.94
N LEU A 3 -10.95 -4.39 -16.03
CA LEU A 3 -10.85 -3.03 -16.58
C LEU A 3 -12.20 -2.65 -17.18
N LEU A 4 -12.85 -1.62 -16.66
CA LEU A 4 -14.13 -1.13 -17.13
C LEU A 4 -13.96 -0.05 -18.20
N SER A 5 -12.96 0.83 -18.03
CA SER A 5 -12.67 1.93 -18.94
C SER A 5 -11.19 2.34 -18.83
N GLY A 6 -10.67 3.05 -19.82
CA GLY A 6 -9.32 3.60 -19.83
C GLY A 6 -8.28 2.68 -20.46
N ASN A 7 -7.00 3.01 -20.28
CA ASN A 7 -5.87 2.32 -20.89
C ASN A 7 -5.28 1.26 -19.94
N SER A 8 -5.22 0.00 -20.39
CA SER A 8 -4.61 -1.11 -19.66
C SER A 8 -3.09 -0.97 -19.46
N ASP A 9 -2.42 -0.22 -20.32
CA ASP A 9 -0.96 -0.05 -20.33
C ASP A 9 -0.53 1.26 -19.67
N ALA A 10 -1.45 1.95 -18.97
CA ALA A 10 -1.15 3.17 -18.25
C ALA A 10 -0.08 2.91 -17.17
N LEU A 11 1.00 3.70 -17.22
CA LEU A 11 2.00 3.70 -16.16
C LEU A 11 1.46 4.48 -14.97
N LEU A 12 1.50 3.86 -13.81
CA LEU A 12 1.00 4.45 -12.56
C LEU A 12 2.18 4.89 -11.70
N ASN A 13 2.02 6.05 -11.04
CA ASN A 13 3.06 6.63 -10.20
C ASN A 13 3.02 6.05 -8.77
N LYS A 14 2.13 6.54 -7.94
CA LYS A 14 2.01 6.14 -6.54
C LYS A 14 0.63 5.59 -6.24
N ILE A 15 0.53 4.83 -5.16
CA ILE A 15 -0.74 4.36 -4.62
C ILE A 15 -1.20 5.34 -3.54
N ARG A 16 -2.43 5.83 -3.65
CA ARG A 16 -3.03 6.78 -2.72
C ARG A 16 -4.34 6.25 -2.14
N LEU A 17 -4.54 6.48 -0.85
CA LEU A 17 -5.80 6.19 -0.14
C LEU A 17 -6.57 7.47 0.21
N ASP A 18 -5.87 8.60 0.32
CA ASP A 18 -6.46 9.91 0.59
C ASP A 18 -6.65 10.66 -0.73
N SER A 19 -7.91 10.93 -1.08
CA SER A 19 -8.28 11.64 -2.32
C SER A 19 -7.64 13.03 -2.45
N ARG A 20 -7.30 13.66 -1.33
CA ARG A 20 -6.67 14.99 -1.29
C ARG A 20 -5.20 14.96 -1.69
N GLN A 21 -4.55 13.79 -1.65
CA GLN A 21 -3.14 13.58 -1.95
C GLN A 21 -2.92 12.99 -3.34
N VAL A 22 -3.99 12.75 -4.08
CA VAL A 22 -3.89 12.17 -5.42
C VAL A 22 -3.32 13.19 -6.39
N GLU A 23 -2.27 12.81 -7.06
CA GLU A 23 -1.60 13.55 -8.13
C GLU A 23 -1.84 12.88 -9.48
N ALA A 24 -1.49 13.62 -10.56
CA ALA A 24 -1.64 13.08 -11.92
C ALA A 24 -0.84 11.77 -12.10
N GLY A 25 -1.50 10.75 -12.64
CA GLY A 25 -0.92 9.44 -12.87
C GLY A 25 -0.90 8.50 -11.65
N ASP A 26 -1.42 8.91 -10.49
CA ASP A 26 -1.52 8.03 -9.31
C ASP A 26 -2.62 6.97 -9.45
N LEU A 27 -2.49 5.88 -8.71
CA LEU A 27 -3.54 4.91 -8.47
C LEU A 27 -4.28 5.28 -7.19
N PHE A 28 -5.55 5.60 -7.30
CA PHE A 28 -6.40 5.79 -6.12
C PHE A 28 -7.10 4.49 -5.72
N VAL A 29 -6.99 4.13 -4.45
CA VAL A 29 -7.64 2.95 -3.88
C VAL A 29 -8.60 3.41 -2.79
N PRO A 30 -9.89 3.46 -3.06
CA PRO A 30 -10.88 3.84 -2.06
C PRO A 30 -11.02 2.73 -1.02
N ILE A 31 -10.91 3.10 0.25
CA ILE A 31 -11.14 2.19 1.38
C ILE A 31 -12.46 2.57 2.06
N ILE A 32 -13.25 1.57 2.38
CA ILE A 32 -14.44 1.74 3.20
C ILE A 32 -13.98 1.84 4.65
N GLY A 33 -14.06 3.03 5.21
CA GLY A 33 -13.76 3.30 6.62
C GLY A 33 -15.02 3.29 7.48
N GLU A 34 -14.84 3.36 8.80
CA GLU A 34 -15.96 3.37 9.76
C GLU A 34 -16.92 4.55 9.56
N LYS A 35 -16.43 5.71 9.15
CA LYS A 35 -17.21 6.96 9.03
C LYS A 35 -17.45 7.40 7.59
N VAL A 36 -16.59 7.00 6.68
CA VAL A 36 -16.61 7.48 5.28
C VAL A 36 -16.25 6.33 4.35
N ASP A 37 -17.08 6.16 3.32
CA ASP A 37 -16.74 5.36 2.15
C ASP A 37 -16.01 6.24 1.13
N ALA A 38 -14.73 5.95 0.89
CA ALA A 38 -13.91 6.74 0.00
C ALA A 38 -14.30 6.60 -1.50
N HIS A 39 -15.17 5.66 -1.87
CA HIS A 39 -15.69 5.56 -3.23
C HIS A 39 -16.44 6.82 -3.67
N ARG A 40 -17.00 7.59 -2.73
CA ARG A 40 -17.64 8.88 -3.03
C ARG A 40 -16.72 9.91 -3.71
N PHE A 41 -15.41 9.75 -3.59
CA PHE A 41 -14.42 10.67 -4.16
C PHE A 41 -13.91 10.26 -5.55
N LEU A 42 -14.35 9.10 -6.06
CA LEU A 42 -13.88 8.57 -7.36
C LEU A 42 -14.04 9.57 -8.51
N PRO A 43 -15.20 10.27 -8.69
CA PRO A 43 -15.35 11.23 -9.76
C PRO A 43 -14.32 12.35 -9.70
N GLN A 44 -14.21 12.97 -8.54
CA GLN A 44 -13.27 14.08 -8.32
C GLN A 44 -11.81 13.67 -8.56
N VAL A 45 -11.44 12.47 -8.08
CA VAL A 45 -10.07 11.95 -8.23
C VAL A 45 -9.76 11.68 -9.70
N ALA A 46 -10.70 11.13 -10.46
CA ALA A 46 -10.54 10.88 -11.88
C ALA A 46 -10.42 12.20 -12.68
N GLU A 47 -11.24 13.20 -12.36
CA GLU A 47 -11.19 14.55 -12.96
C GLU A 47 -9.86 15.26 -12.65
N ASN A 48 -9.29 15.04 -11.47
CA ASN A 48 -8.01 15.60 -11.06
C ASN A 48 -6.80 14.91 -11.74
N GLY A 49 -7.04 13.94 -12.62
CA GLY A 49 -6.01 13.33 -13.44
C GLY A 49 -5.36 12.08 -12.86
N ALA A 50 -6.00 11.40 -11.92
CA ALA A 50 -5.55 10.07 -11.51
C ALA A 50 -5.33 9.18 -12.74
N GLY A 51 -4.27 8.40 -12.74
CA GLY A 51 -3.98 7.46 -13.82
C GLY A 51 -4.92 6.26 -13.79
N ALA A 52 -5.28 5.80 -12.59
CA ALA A 52 -6.26 4.75 -12.39
C ALA A 52 -7.00 4.88 -11.05
N VAL A 53 -8.18 4.30 -10.98
CA VAL A 53 -8.95 4.12 -9.75
C VAL A 53 -9.42 2.68 -9.62
N LEU A 54 -9.40 2.16 -8.41
CA LEU A 54 -10.13 0.93 -8.08
C LEU A 54 -11.57 1.28 -7.73
N THR A 55 -12.50 0.42 -8.08
CA THR A 55 -13.91 0.55 -7.70
C THR A 55 -14.52 -0.82 -7.43
N SER A 56 -15.63 -0.90 -6.69
CA SER A 56 -16.51 -2.07 -6.72
C SER A 56 -17.52 -1.91 -7.87
N GLU A 57 -18.03 -2.99 -8.42
CA GLU A 57 -19.06 -2.92 -9.49
C GLU A 57 -20.28 -2.11 -9.06
N GLN A 58 -20.65 -2.17 -7.78
CA GLN A 58 -21.79 -1.44 -7.24
C GLN A 58 -21.59 0.08 -7.22
N ASN A 59 -20.34 0.53 -7.20
CA ASN A 59 -19.98 1.95 -7.16
C ASN A 59 -19.48 2.47 -8.52
N ALA A 60 -19.52 1.63 -9.55
CA ALA A 60 -19.12 2.02 -10.89
C ALA A 60 -20.24 2.84 -11.57
N LYS A 61 -19.92 4.05 -12.02
CA LYS A 61 -20.84 4.95 -12.71
C LYS A 61 -20.33 5.23 -14.11
N THR A 62 -21.04 4.72 -15.12
CA THR A 62 -20.64 4.76 -16.53
C THR A 62 -20.42 6.18 -17.03
N GLU A 63 -21.28 7.12 -16.68
CA GLU A 63 -21.18 8.53 -17.11
C GLU A 63 -19.89 9.22 -16.64
N GLU A 64 -19.36 8.83 -15.49
CA GLU A 64 -18.13 9.39 -14.93
C GLU A 64 -16.88 8.78 -15.59
N MET A 65 -16.97 7.51 -15.99
CA MET A 65 -15.88 6.79 -16.65
C MET A 65 -15.60 7.35 -18.04
N GLU A 66 -16.64 7.76 -18.76
CA GLU A 66 -16.54 8.28 -20.14
C GLU A 66 -15.96 9.71 -20.20
N LYS A 67 -16.02 10.45 -19.09
CA LYS A 67 -15.56 11.85 -19.03
C LYS A 67 -14.06 12.01 -18.85
N THR A 68 -13.36 10.96 -18.45
CA THR A 68 -11.94 11.05 -18.09
C THR A 68 -11.11 9.98 -18.81
N SER A 69 -9.80 10.24 -18.94
CA SER A 69 -8.83 9.25 -19.43
C SER A 69 -8.36 8.27 -18.33
N CYS A 70 -8.87 8.42 -17.12
CA CYS A 70 -8.55 7.58 -15.96
C CYS A 70 -8.96 6.12 -16.23
N ALA A 71 -8.11 5.19 -15.88
CA ALA A 71 -8.46 3.77 -15.95
C ALA A 71 -9.32 3.37 -14.76
N TRP A 72 -10.50 2.79 -15.01
CA TRP A 72 -11.40 2.31 -13.97
C TRP A 72 -11.33 0.79 -13.88
N ILE A 73 -10.97 0.28 -12.72
CA ILE A 73 -10.74 -1.16 -12.50
C ILE A 73 -11.70 -1.65 -11.42
N ALA A 74 -12.67 -2.47 -11.83
CA ALA A 74 -13.59 -3.10 -10.90
C ALA A 74 -12.93 -4.28 -10.17
N VAL A 75 -13.15 -4.34 -8.86
CA VAL A 75 -12.70 -5.41 -7.97
C VAL A 75 -13.78 -5.73 -6.96
N ASP A 76 -13.80 -6.94 -6.43
CA ASP A 76 -14.77 -7.34 -5.40
C ASP A 76 -14.55 -6.60 -4.07
N ASP A 77 -13.28 -6.33 -3.74
CA ASP A 77 -12.86 -5.70 -2.49
C ASP A 77 -11.57 -4.92 -2.73
N THR A 78 -11.63 -3.59 -2.60
CA THR A 78 -10.49 -2.69 -2.88
C THR A 78 -9.34 -2.88 -1.90
N LYS A 79 -9.63 -3.21 -0.62
CA LYS A 79 -8.61 -3.53 0.39
C LYS A 79 -7.86 -4.82 0.03
N LYS A 80 -8.57 -5.87 -0.35
CA LYS A 80 -7.96 -7.13 -0.79
C LYS A 80 -7.19 -6.96 -2.09
N ALA A 81 -7.68 -6.15 -3.02
CA ALA A 81 -6.98 -5.82 -4.25
C ALA A 81 -5.67 -5.09 -3.97
N LEU A 82 -5.66 -4.09 -3.07
CA LEU A 82 -4.45 -3.40 -2.62
C LEU A 82 -3.43 -4.38 -2.02
N GLN A 83 -3.88 -5.30 -1.16
CA GLN A 83 -3.03 -6.34 -0.58
C GLN A 83 -2.45 -7.28 -1.64
N ALA A 84 -3.23 -7.61 -2.68
CA ALA A 84 -2.77 -8.43 -3.79
C ALA A 84 -1.70 -7.70 -4.62
N VAL A 85 -1.88 -6.41 -4.87
CA VAL A 85 -0.87 -5.55 -5.51
C VAL A 85 0.42 -5.53 -4.68
N GLY A 86 0.33 -5.31 -3.36
CA GLY A 86 1.49 -5.36 -2.48
C GLY A 86 2.24 -6.69 -2.55
N ARG A 87 1.53 -7.82 -2.50
CA ARG A 87 2.14 -9.17 -2.65
C ARG A 87 2.81 -9.36 -4.02
N TYR A 88 2.18 -8.86 -5.07
CA TYR A 88 2.74 -8.93 -6.43
C TYR A 88 4.03 -8.13 -6.55
N LEU A 89 4.03 -6.89 -6.06
CA LEU A 89 5.21 -6.02 -6.08
C LEU A 89 6.34 -6.61 -5.22
N ARG A 90 6.04 -7.12 -4.01
CA ARG A 90 7.03 -7.76 -3.15
C ARG A 90 7.75 -8.93 -3.83
N LYS A 91 7.04 -9.73 -4.61
CA LYS A 91 7.66 -10.85 -5.37
C LYS A 91 8.67 -10.38 -6.41
N ARG A 92 8.60 -9.14 -6.86
CA ARG A 92 9.50 -8.55 -7.85
C ARG A 92 10.70 -7.84 -7.23
N LEU A 93 10.69 -7.63 -5.93
CA LEU A 93 11.79 -7.05 -5.18
C LEU A 93 12.79 -8.15 -4.83
N ALA A 94 14.05 -7.95 -5.26
CA ALA A 94 15.14 -8.90 -4.98
C ALA A 94 15.87 -8.60 -3.65
N LEU A 95 15.57 -7.44 -3.02
CA LEU A 95 16.25 -7.01 -1.80
C LEU A 95 15.70 -7.73 -0.55
N PRO A 96 16.55 -7.95 0.48
CA PRO A 96 16.12 -8.51 1.74
C PRO A 96 15.23 -7.53 2.53
N ILE A 97 14.23 -8.08 3.22
CA ILE A 97 13.32 -7.34 4.09
C ILE A 97 13.50 -7.79 5.53
N VAL A 98 13.73 -6.83 6.41
CA VAL A 98 13.68 -6.99 7.86
C VAL A 98 12.31 -6.51 8.36
N GLY A 99 11.52 -7.42 8.93
CA GLY A 99 10.24 -7.10 9.56
C GLY A 99 10.44 -6.76 11.02
N VAL A 100 9.82 -5.69 11.49
CA VAL A 100 9.82 -5.30 12.92
C VAL A 100 8.39 -5.34 13.43
N THR A 101 8.13 -6.18 14.43
CA THR A 101 6.82 -6.31 15.08
C THR A 101 6.95 -6.27 16.59
N GLY A 102 5.85 -6.24 17.30
CA GLY A 102 5.80 -6.21 18.77
C GLY A 102 4.69 -5.31 19.30
N SER A 103 4.38 -5.43 20.58
CA SER A 103 3.35 -4.60 21.23
C SER A 103 3.83 -3.16 21.47
N VAL A 104 5.11 -2.99 21.80
CA VAL A 104 5.74 -1.67 22.02
C VAL A 104 7.11 -1.60 21.36
N GLY A 105 7.64 -0.39 21.14
CA GLY A 105 9.00 -0.15 20.68
C GLY A 105 9.27 -0.44 19.21
N LYS A 106 8.27 -0.80 18.41
CA LYS A 106 8.43 -1.09 16.96
C LYS A 106 9.16 0.03 16.23
N THR A 107 8.68 1.25 16.36
CA THR A 107 9.23 2.42 15.66
C THR A 107 10.69 2.67 16.08
N THR A 108 10.99 2.62 17.39
CA THR A 108 12.36 2.79 17.88
C THR A 108 13.27 1.69 17.34
N THR A 109 12.83 0.44 17.39
CA THR A 109 13.60 -0.71 16.89
C THR A 109 13.83 -0.57 15.38
N ARG A 110 12.81 -0.19 14.61
CA ARG A 110 12.94 0.10 13.17
C ARG A 110 13.99 1.17 12.90
N GLU A 111 13.94 2.30 13.63
CA GLU A 111 14.91 3.39 13.45
C GLU A 111 16.34 2.94 13.78
N MET A 112 16.54 2.18 14.86
CA MET A 112 17.86 1.66 15.23
C MET A 112 18.42 0.69 14.19
N ILE A 113 17.60 -0.25 13.70
CA ILE A 113 18.00 -1.20 12.66
C ILE A 113 18.34 -0.46 11.36
N ALA A 114 17.47 0.47 10.95
CA ALA A 114 17.68 1.26 9.75
C ALA A 114 18.97 2.09 9.84
N ALA A 115 19.22 2.76 10.96
CA ALA A 115 20.43 3.53 11.19
C ALA A 115 21.71 2.66 11.11
N ALA A 116 21.70 1.49 11.76
CA ALA A 116 22.83 0.56 11.72
C ALA A 116 23.12 0.05 10.30
N LEU A 117 22.07 -0.31 9.53
CA LEU A 117 22.22 -0.79 8.17
C LEU A 117 22.63 0.32 7.18
N SER A 118 22.19 1.56 7.42
CA SER A 118 22.51 2.71 6.57
C SER A 118 23.99 3.08 6.57
N ALA A 119 24.78 2.55 7.50
CA ALA A 119 26.24 2.68 7.46
C ALA A 119 26.87 2.01 6.22
N ARG A 120 26.15 1.07 5.57
CA ARG A 120 26.67 0.30 4.43
C ARG A 120 25.71 0.19 3.25
N TYR A 121 24.41 0.29 3.48
CA TYR A 121 23.36 0.01 2.48
C TYR A 121 22.44 1.21 2.28
N HIS A 122 21.88 1.31 1.09
CA HIS A 122 20.69 2.16 0.88
C HIS A 122 19.48 1.46 1.49
N VAL A 123 19.00 2.03 2.60
CA VAL A 123 17.92 1.42 3.41
C VAL A 123 16.60 2.15 3.15
N TYR A 124 15.61 1.41 2.66
CA TYR A 124 14.22 1.84 2.73
C TYR A 124 13.64 1.47 4.09
N LYS A 125 12.91 2.36 4.73
CA LYS A 125 12.19 2.08 5.98
C LYS A 125 10.75 2.55 5.92
N THR A 126 9.83 1.86 6.59
CA THR A 126 8.43 2.27 6.69
C THR A 126 8.31 3.73 7.09
N PRO A 127 7.66 4.60 6.29
CA PRO A 127 7.44 5.99 6.65
C PRO A 127 6.35 6.10 7.73
N GLY A 128 6.59 6.94 8.75
CA GLY A 128 5.61 7.19 9.81
C GLY A 128 5.16 5.90 10.50
N ASN A 129 3.85 5.66 10.50
CA ASN A 129 3.17 4.50 11.05
C ASN A 129 2.42 3.64 10.01
N SER A 130 2.89 3.63 8.76
CA SER A 130 2.28 2.86 7.65
C SER A 130 2.50 1.35 7.79
N ASN A 131 2.08 0.79 8.92
CA ASN A 131 2.35 -0.58 9.37
C ASN A 131 1.12 -1.50 9.35
N SER A 132 -0.03 -1.00 8.90
CA SER A 132 -1.31 -1.71 8.87
C SER A 132 -1.51 -2.54 7.59
N GLN A 133 -2.63 -3.28 7.51
CA GLN A 133 -3.03 -4.07 6.35
C GLN A 133 -3.18 -3.26 5.05
N VAL A 134 -3.36 -1.94 5.13
CA VAL A 134 -3.40 -1.02 3.98
C VAL A 134 -2.12 -0.22 3.83
N GLY A 135 -1.41 0.04 4.93
CA GLY A 135 -0.13 0.77 4.91
C GLY A 135 1.02 -0.05 4.34
N VAL A 136 1.14 -1.32 4.74
CA VAL A 136 2.25 -2.19 4.28
C VAL A 136 2.27 -2.42 2.77
N PRO A 137 1.15 -2.65 2.07
CA PRO A 137 1.14 -2.72 0.60
C PRO A 137 1.69 -1.45 -0.07
N ILE A 138 1.32 -0.27 0.46
CA ILE A 138 1.81 1.02 -0.05
C ILE A 138 3.32 1.14 0.21
N THR A 139 3.77 0.86 1.43
CA THR A 139 5.19 0.84 1.80
C THR A 139 6.00 -0.03 0.86
N VAL A 140 5.51 -1.24 0.53
CA VAL A 140 6.17 -2.13 -0.43
C VAL A 140 6.22 -1.53 -1.84
N SER A 141 5.19 -0.78 -2.25
CA SER A 141 5.13 -0.15 -3.57
C SER A 141 6.11 1.02 -3.73
N GLU A 142 6.56 1.60 -2.64
CA GLU A 142 7.49 2.73 -2.63
C GLU A 142 8.97 2.31 -2.65
N ILE A 143 9.26 1.02 -2.41
CA ILE A 143 10.61 0.48 -2.50
C ILE A 143 11.07 0.52 -3.96
N THR A 144 12.24 1.09 -4.18
CA THR A 144 12.82 1.28 -5.51
C THR A 144 14.01 0.35 -5.76
N LYS A 145 14.52 0.37 -7.00
CA LYS A 145 15.74 -0.37 -7.37
C LYS A 145 17.03 0.21 -6.76
N ALA A 146 16.95 1.44 -6.21
CA ALA A 146 18.08 2.07 -5.53
C ALA A 146 18.22 1.54 -4.09
N ASP A 147 17.16 0.96 -3.54
CA ASP A 147 17.18 0.41 -2.18
C ASP A 147 17.81 -0.99 -2.18
N GLU A 148 18.64 -1.25 -1.18
CA GLU A 148 19.38 -2.52 -1.03
C GLU A 148 18.83 -3.36 0.13
N VAL A 149 18.17 -2.73 1.10
CA VAL A 149 17.52 -3.39 2.25
C VAL A 149 16.23 -2.64 2.60
N GLY A 150 15.18 -3.39 2.92
CA GLY A 150 13.95 -2.82 3.49
C GLY A 150 13.82 -3.13 4.98
N VAL A 151 13.46 -2.14 5.79
CA VAL A 151 13.12 -2.30 7.22
C VAL A 151 11.65 -1.91 7.41
N LEU A 152 10.78 -2.90 7.49
CA LEU A 152 9.35 -2.71 7.51
C LEU A 152 8.76 -2.92 8.89
N GLU A 153 8.02 -1.93 9.37
CA GLU A 153 7.23 -2.04 10.58
C GLU A 153 5.92 -2.79 10.29
N LEU A 154 5.65 -3.85 11.06
CA LEU A 154 4.48 -4.71 10.92
C LEU A 154 3.61 -4.55 12.18
N GLY A 155 2.55 -3.76 12.06
CA GLY A 155 1.61 -3.48 13.13
C GLY A 155 0.44 -4.45 13.13
N MET A 156 -0.15 -4.67 14.31
CA MET A 156 -1.44 -5.37 14.43
C MET A 156 -2.29 -4.64 15.46
N SER A 157 -3.56 -4.51 15.18
CA SER A 157 -4.59 -4.01 16.10
C SER A 157 -5.54 -5.13 16.50
N GLU A 158 -5.70 -6.13 15.63
CA GLU A 158 -6.61 -7.26 15.82
C GLU A 158 -5.92 -8.60 15.55
N PRO A 159 -6.41 -9.69 16.17
CA PRO A 159 -5.93 -11.03 15.88
C PRO A 159 -6.04 -11.39 14.39
N GLY A 160 -4.99 -11.99 13.84
CA GLY A 160 -4.94 -12.41 12.44
C GLY A 160 -4.40 -11.36 11.46
N GLU A 161 -4.39 -10.07 11.79
CA GLU A 161 -3.86 -9.02 10.92
C GLU A 161 -2.38 -9.22 10.59
N LEU A 162 -1.58 -9.62 11.58
CA LEU A 162 -0.16 -9.85 11.38
C LEU A 162 0.12 -10.93 10.33
N THR A 163 -0.72 -11.96 10.25
CA THR A 163 -0.61 -13.00 9.22
C THR A 163 -0.76 -12.42 7.82
N VAL A 164 -1.76 -11.56 7.62
CA VAL A 164 -2.00 -10.90 6.32
C VAL A 164 -0.82 -9.99 5.96
N ILE A 165 -0.37 -9.17 6.91
CA ILE A 165 0.73 -8.22 6.73
C ILE A 165 2.05 -8.97 6.44
N ALA A 166 2.33 -10.04 7.17
CA ALA A 166 3.50 -10.88 6.95
C ALA A 166 3.49 -11.56 5.56
N GLN A 167 2.32 -11.97 5.07
CA GLN A 167 2.18 -12.51 3.71
C GLN A 167 2.45 -11.46 2.62
N ILE A 168 2.19 -10.18 2.90
CA ILE A 168 2.47 -9.07 1.98
C ILE A 168 3.96 -8.73 2.02
N ALA A 169 4.50 -8.46 3.20
CA ALA A 169 5.88 -8.04 3.40
C ALA A 169 6.90 -9.15 3.10
N LYS A 170 6.54 -10.41 3.37
CA LYS A 170 7.44 -11.58 3.27
C LYS A 170 8.84 -11.26 3.79
N PRO A 171 8.99 -10.96 5.09
CA PRO A 171 10.28 -10.59 5.65
C PRO A 171 11.23 -11.80 5.63
N ASP A 172 12.49 -11.56 5.29
CA ASP A 172 13.57 -12.56 5.34
C ASP A 172 14.07 -12.76 6.76
N LYS A 173 13.98 -11.72 7.59
CA LYS A 173 14.28 -11.72 9.03
C LYS A 173 13.19 -10.96 9.79
N VAL A 174 12.90 -11.42 10.99
CA VAL A 174 11.94 -10.75 11.87
C VAL A 174 12.61 -10.44 13.20
N GLY A 175 12.57 -9.16 13.60
CA GLY A 175 12.89 -8.70 14.93
C GLY A 175 11.60 -8.30 15.66
N GLY A 176 11.48 -8.62 16.95
CA GLY A 176 10.30 -8.27 17.72
C GLY A 176 10.61 -8.18 19.22
N GLN A 177 9.86 -7.31 19.91
CA GLN A 177 9.80 -7.31 21.37
C GLN A 177 8.40 -7.82 21.77
N ALA A 178 8.35 -8.95 22.45
CA ALA A 178 7.17 -9.37 23.19
C ALA A 178 7.29 -8.82 24.61
N VAL A 179 6.35 -7.98 25.03
CA VAL A 179 6.14 -7.72 26.45
C VAL A 179 5.23 -8.83 26.94
N LEU A 180 5.80 -9.78 27.67
CA LEU A 180 5.01 -10.71 28.45
C LEU A 180 4.38 -9.89 29.59
N GLY A 181 3.10 -9.60 29.49
CA GLY A 181 2.28 -9.12 30.59
C GLY A 181 1.78 -10.28 31.42
#